data_a2e9e087c003316c89862feba105add1
#
_entry.id   a2e9e087c003316c89862feba105add1
#
_cell.length_a   1.000
_cell.length_b   1.000
_cell.length_c   1.000
_cell.angle_alpha   90.00
_cell.angle_beta   90.00
_cell.angle_gamma   90.00
#
_symmetry.space_group_name_H-M   'P 1'
#
loop_
_entity.id
_entity.type
_entity.pdbx_description
1 polymer ?
#
loop_
_entity_poly.entity_id
_entity_poly.type
_entity_poly.pdbx_seq_one_letter_code
_entity_poly.pdbx_strand_id
1 'polypeptide(L)'
;MSSVEYIGEACKIARKYFKVVGLEVYPMNSDEYAYLHKCGADYVTVFQETYNSDKYETLHLAGHKRVFPYRLNAQERALKGGMRGVGFAALLGLDDFRKDAFATGMHAYLLQRKYPQAEIAFSCPRLRPIINNDRINPKDVHEAQLLQVVTAYRLFMPFASITVSTRECARVRDNLMNIAATKISAGVSTGIGSHSEDIEEKDRGDEQFEISDGRDVKQVYDDLVKIGLQPVMSDYIYCG
;
A
#
# COMPACT_ATOMS: atom_id res chain seq x y z
N MET A 1 -18.21 6.19 -7.79
CA MET A 1 -17.34 5.08 -7.36
C MET A 1 -17.38 4.03 -8.45
N SER A 2 -16.24 3.45 -8.83
CA SER A 2 -16.17 2.44 -9.87
C SER A 2 -16.90 1.16 -9.44
N SER A 3 -17.70 0.55 -10.32
CA SER A 3 -18.35 -0.71 -10.02
C SER A 3 -17.34 -1.86 -10.04
N VAL A 4 -17.71 -2.98 -9.43
CA VAL A 4 -16.84 -4.19 -9.39
C VAL A 4 -16.62 -4.73 -10.80
N GLU A 5 -17.63 -4.64 -11.68
CA GLU A 5 -17.54 -5.03 -13.08
C GLU A 5 -16.52 -4.17 -13.85
N TYR A 6 -16.55 -2.85 -13.64
CA TYR A 6 -15.59 -1.94 -14.25
C TYR A 6 -14.14 -2.27 -13.83
N ILE A 7 -13.93 -2.52 -12.53
CA ILE A 7 -12.61 -2.94 -12.01
C ILE A 7 -12.21 -4.29 -12.62
N GLY A 8 -13.16 -5.23 -12.74
CA GLY A 8 -12.93 -6.53 -13.38
C GLY A 8 -12.48 -6.42 -14.83
N GLU A 9 -13.09 -5.54 -15.62
CA GLU A 9 -12.66 -5.29 -17.00
C GLU A 9 -11.25 -4.69 -17.06
N ALA A 10 -10.94 -3.75 -16.16
CA ALA A 10 -9.58 -3.21 -16.05
C ALA A 10 -8.56 -4.32 -15.71
N CYS A 11 -8.89 -5.25 -14.81
CA CYS A 11 -8.04 -6.41 -14.50
C CYS A 11 -7.80 -7.29 -15.73
N LYS A 12 -8.84 -7.60 -16.51
CA LYS A 12 -8.71 -8.38 -17.73
C LYS A 12 -7.80 -7.73 -18.78
N ILE A 13 -7.87 -6.41 -18.89
CA ILE A 13 -6.98 -5.64 -19.78
C ILE A 13 -5.54 -5.69 -19.26
N ALA A 14 -5.32 -5.37 -17.97
CA ALA A 14 -4.00 -5.38 -17.36
C ALA A 14 -3.34 -6.77 -17.44
N ARG A 15 -4.11 -7.85 -17.27
CA ARG A 15 -3.60 -9.24 -17.35
C ARG A 15 -3.00 -9.62 -18.70
N LYS A 16 -3.36 -8.91 -19.78
CA LYS A 16 -2.75 -9.13 -21.10
C LYS A 16 -1.30 -8.68 -21.17
N TYR A 17 -0.92 -7.74 -20.31
CA TYR A 17 0.40 -7.11 -20.32
C TYR A 17 1.26 -7.47 -19.11
N PHE A 18 0.63 -7.80 -17.98
CA PHE A 18 1.31 -8.05 -16.71
C PHE A 18 0.99 -9.44 -16.18
N LYS A 19 2.02 -10.11 -15.65
CA LYS A 19 1.87 -11.44 -15.03
C LYS A 19 1.20 -11.37 -13.66
N VAL A 20 1.34 -10.25 -12.97
CA VAL A 20 0.77 -10.02 -11.63
C VAL A 20 0.00 -8.72 -11.64
N VAL A 21 -1.25 -8.77 -11.18
CA VAL A 21 -2.15 -7.62 -11.09
C VAL A 21 -2.55 -7.40 -9.64
N GLY A 22 -2.15 -6.28 -9.05
CA GLY A 22 -2.53 -5.86 -7.71
C GLY A 22 -3.59 -4.76 -7.74
N LEU A 23 -4.51 -4.82 -6.78
CA LEU A 23 -5.58 -3.84 -6.62
C LEU A 23 -5.40 -3.04 -5.33
N GLU A 24 -5.48 -1.73 -5.44
CA GLU A 24 -5.66 -0.83 -4.30
C GLU A 24 -7.03 -0.16 -4.43
N VAL A 25 -8.03 -0.73 -3.79
CA VAL A 25 -9.44 -0.37 -3.94
C VAL A 25 -10.16 -0.36 -2.59
N TYR A 26 -11.41 0.08 -2.59
CA TYR A 26 -12.26 0.03 -1.38
C TYR A 26 -12.50 -1.43 -0.92
N PRO A 27 -12.80 -1.66 0.38
CA PRO A 27 -13.10 -2.99 0.88
C PRO A 27 -14.38 -3.55 0.25
N MET A 28 -14.33 -4.82 -0.11
CA MET A 28 -15.39 -5.55 -0.82
C MET A 28 -15.76 -6.83 -0.09
N ASN A 29 -16.82 -7.50 -0.55
CA ASN A 29 -17.24 -8.81 -0.08
C ASN A 29 -16.38 -9.93 -0.71
N SER A 30 -16.44 -11.13 -0.15
CA SER A 30 -15.61 -12.24 -0.63
C SER A 30 -15.99 -12.71 -2.04
N ASP A 31 -17.24 -12.63 -2.41
CA ASP A 31 -17.75 -12.97 -3.75
C ASP A 31 -17.29 -11.92 -4.80
N GLU A 32 -17.26 -10.64 -4.43
CA GLU A 32 -16.73 -9.56 -5.27
C GLU A 32 -15.22 -9.76 -5.49
N TYR A 33 -14.46 -10.06 -4.44
CA TYR A 33 -13.03 -10.41 -4.58
C TYR A 33 -12.84 -11.68 -5.43
N ALA A 34 -13.70 -12.71 -5.28
CA ALA A 34 -13.63 -13.90 -6.11
C ALA A 34 -13.89 -13.60 -7.60
N TYR A 35 -14.82 -12.69 -7.88
CA TYR A 35 -15.03 -12.20 -9.25
C TYR A 35 -13.79 -11.49 -9.80
N LEU A 36 -13.19 -10.56 -9.03
CA LEU A 36 -11.98 -9.84 -9.45
C LEU A 36 -10.78 -10.78 -9.65
N HIS A 37 -10.64 -11.79 -8.79
CA HIS A 37 -9.63 -12.82 -8.96
C HIS A 37 -9.81 -13.60 -10.28
N LYS A 38 -11.04 -13.99 -10.63
CA LYS A 38 -11.35 -14.61 -11.93
C LYS A 38 -11.07 -13.68 -13.11
N CYS A 39 -11.16 -12.35 -12.90
CA CYS A 39 -10.79 -11.35 -13.91
C CYS A 39 -9.28 -11.14 -14.03
N GLY A 40 -8.46 -11.77 -13.17
CA GLY A 40 -7.01 -11.75 -13.25
C GLY A 40 -6.30 -10.95 -12.16
N ALA A 41 -7.01 -10.51 -11.10
CA ALA A 41 -6.37 -9.90 -9.94
C ALA A 41 -5.71 -10.96 -9.04
N ASP A 42 -4.49 -10.70 -8.60
CA ASP A 42 -3.70 -11.58 -7.74
C ASP A 42 -3.62 -11.04 -6.30
N TYR A 43 -3.57 -9.72 -6.13
CA TYR A 43 -3.33 -9.04 -4.86
C TYR A 43 -4.37 -7.98 -4.55
N VAL A 44 -4.61 -7.80 -3.26
CA VAL A 44 -5.43 -6.69 -2.77
C VAL A 44 -4.69 -5.96 -1.65
N THR A 45 -4.66 -4.64 -1.76
CA THR A 45 -4.18 -3.74 -0.71
C THR A 45 -5.35 -2.90 -0.19
N VAL A 46 -5.64 -3.02 1.09
CA VAL A 46 -6.61 -2.19 1.81
C VAL A 46 -5.99 -1.79 3.13
N PHE A 47 -5.48 -0.57 3.21
CA PHE A 47 -4.86 -0.09 4.44
C PHE A 47 -5.90 0.15 5.53
N GLN A 48 -5.58 -0.23 6.77
CA GLN A 48 -6.47 -0.04 7.93
C GLN A 48 -6.49 1.42 8.38
N GLU A 49 -5.48 2.19 8.07
CA GLU A 49 -5.22 3.57 8.50
C GLU A 49 -4.81 3.66 9.98
N THR A 50 -5.66 3.30 10.91
CA THR A 50 -5.36 3.12 12.34
C THR A 50 -6.11 1.92 12.89
N TYR A 51 -5.56 1.25 13.89
CA TYR A 51 -6.19 0.15 14.61
C TYR A 51 -6.93 0.62 15.88
N ASN A 52 -6.87 1.91 16.20
CA ASN A 52 -7.71 2.51 17.22
C ASN A 52 -9.11 2.77 16.66
N SER A 53 -10.10 1.96 17.07
CA SER A 53 -11.49 2.06 16.59
C SER A 53 -12.12 3.41 16.86
N ASP A 54 -11.92 3.97 18.07
CA ASP A 54 -12.52 5.24 18.48
C ASP A 54 -11.94 6.39 17.64
N LYS A 55 -10.61 6.38 17.42
CA LYS A 55 -9.96 7.34 16.55
C LYS A 55 -10.42 7.18 15.10
N TYR A 56 -10.55 5.93 14.64
CA TYR A 56 -11.00 5.61 13.29
C TYR A 56 -12.38 6.22 12.99
N GLU A 57 -13.33 6.08 13.92
CA GLU A 57 -14.69 6.61 13.77
C GLU A 57 -14.72 8.15 13.67
N THR A 58 -13.80 8.84 14.31
CA THR A 58 -13.68 10.30 14.21
C THR A 58 -13.12 10.78 12.87
N LEU A 59 -12.40 9.92 12.14
CA LEU A 59 -11.74 10.25 10.88
C LEU A 59 -12.54 9.80 9.64
N HIS A 60 -13.30 8.72 9.76
CA HIS A 60 -14.00 8.09 8.64
C HIS A 60 -15.52 8.25 8.78
N LEU A 61 -16.02 9.44 8.47
CA LEU A 61 -17.40 9.83 8.75
C LEU A 61 -18.43 9.28 7.74
N ALA A 62 -17.98 8.91 6.53
CA ALA A 62 -18.86 8.47 5.45
C ALA A 62 -18.19 7.47 4.49
N GLY A 63 -18.98 6.88 3.59
CA GLY A 63 -18.49 5.99 2.53
C GLY A 63 -18.14 4.59 3.02
N HIS A 64 -17.53 3.80 2.13
CA HIS A 64 -17.16 2.40 2.38
C HIS A 64 -16.08 2.22 3.45
N LYS A 65 -15.33 3.26 3.74
CA LYS A 65 -14.30 3.25 4.79
C LYS A 65 -14.87 3.42 6.20
N ARG A 66 -16.16 3.82 6.35
CA ARG A 66 -16.74 4.18 7.65
C ARG A 66 -16.77 3.02 8.64
N VAL A 67 -17.03 1.80 8.19
CA VAL A 67 -17.27 0.66 9.07
C VAL A 67 -15.95 -0.03 9.42
N PHE A 68 -15.43 0.26 10.61
CA PHE A 68 -14.15 -0.27 11.09
C PHE A 68 -14.02 -1.79 10.98
N PRO A 69 -14.94 -2.64 11.50
CA PRO A 69 -14.79 -4.09 11.40
C PRO A 69 -14.84 -4.59 9.96
N TYR A 70 -15.61 -3.95 9.10
CA TYR A 70 -15.69 -4.32 7.70
C TYR A 70 -14.36 -4.05 6.97
N ARG A 71 -13.72 -2.90 7.28
CA ARG A 71 -12.41 -2.58 6.72
C ARG A 71 -11.32 -3.50 7.27
N LEU A 72 -11.31 -3.73 8.59
CA LEU A 72 -10.34 -4.61 9.25
C LEU A 72 -10.31 -6.02 8.65
N ASN A 73 -11.46 -6.56 8.29
CA ASN A 73 -11.56 -7.90 7.73
C ASN A 73 -11.47 -7.95 6.18
N ALA A 74 -11.05 -6.87 5.53
CA ALA A 74 -10.98 -6.83 4.06
C ALA A 74 -9.96 -7.82 3.49
N GLN A 75 -8.77 -7.92 4.10
CA GLN A 75 -7.73 -8.84 3.66
C GLN A 75 -8.16 -10.30 3.80
N GLU A 76 -8.83 -10.65 4.88
CA GLU A 76 -9.36 -12.01 5.03
C GLU A 76 -10.42 -12.34 3.97
N ARG A 77 -11.31 -11.39 3.66
CA ARG A 77 -12.30 -11.58 2.59
C ARG A 77 -11.65 -11.73 1.23
N ALA A 78 -10.57 -10.98 0.97
CA ALA A 78 -9.80 -11.11 -0.27
C ALA A 78 -9.16 -12.51 -0.41
N LEU A 79 -8.55 -13.03 0.66
CA LEU A 79 -7.99 -14.39 0.67
C LEU A 79 -9.06 -15.46 0.51
N LYS A 80 -10.24 -15.29 1.14
CA LYS A 80 -11.41 -16.17 0.91
C LYS A 80 -11.89 -16.12 -0.54
N GLY A 81 -11.77 -14.97 -1.20
CA GLY A 81 -12.06 -14.79 -2.62
C GLY A 81 -11.00 -15.36 -3.56
N GLY A 82 -9.93 -15.96 -3.03
CA GLY A 82 -8.90 -16.62 -3.83
C GLY A 82 -7.69 -15.75 -4.18
N MET A 83 -7.60 -14.53 -3.64
CA MET A 83 -6.42 -13.69 -3.87
C MET A 83 -5.15 -14.38 -3.36
N ARG A 84 -4.08 -14.29 -4.13
CA ARG A 84 -2.76 -14.85 -3.83
C ARG A 84 -2.11 -14.15 -2.65
N GLY A 85 -2.28 -12.83 -2.54
CA GLY A 85 -1.66 -12.06 -1.47
C GLY A 85 -2.44 -10.81 -1.08
N VAL A 86 -2.05 -10.26 0.07
CA VAL A 86 -2.69 -9.08 0.66
C VAL A 86 -1.68 -8.11 1.27
N GLY A 87 -1.97 -6.82 1.14
CA GLY A 87 -1.19 -5.73 1.68
C GLY A 87 -1.75 -5.16 2.97
N PHE A 88 -0.87 -4.86 3.91
CA PHE A 88 -1.18 -4.28 5.21
C PHE A 88 -0.46 -2.95 5.41
N ALA A 89 -1.16 -1.98 5.97
CA ALA A 89 -0.57 -0.76 6.50
C ALA A 89 -1.49 -0.07 7.50
N ALA A 90 -0.87 0.64 8.42
CA ALA A 90 -1.45 1.79 9.10
C ALA A 90 -0.79 3.07 8.56
N LEU A 91 -1.51 4.19 8.58
CA LEU A 91 -0.94 5.51 8.31
C LEU A 91 -0.31 6.02 9.60
N LEU A 92 1.00 5.81 9.74
CA LEU A 92 1.74 6.07 10.96
C LEU A 92 1.70 7.56 11.33
N GLY A 93 1.18 7.85 12.50
CA GLY A 93 0.99 9.21 13.01
C GLY A 93 -0.46 9.68 13.05
N LEU A 94 -1.44 8.89 12.58
CA LEU A 94 -2.85 9.15 12.84
C LEU A 94 -3.20 8.95 14.31
N ASP A 95 -2.60 7.93 14.94
CA ASP A 95 -2.66 7.65 16.37
C ASP A 95 -1.27 7.22 16.87
N ASP A 96 -1.16 6.59 18.02
CA ASP A 96 0.08 6.04 18.54
C ASP A 96 0.70 5.05 17.53
N PHE A 97 1.77 5.48 16.87
CA PHE A 97 2.39 4.71 15.79
C PHE A 97 2.92 3.35 16.22
N ARG A 98 3.31 3.18 17.50
CA ARG A 98 3.81 1.90 18.01
C ARG A 98 2.69 0.89 18.14
N LYS A 99 1.53 1.34 18.63
CA LYS A 99 0.32 0.51 18.72
C LYS A 99 -0.17 0.13 17.34
N ASP A 100 -0.26 1.09 16.42
CA ASP A 100 -0.68 0.84 15.05
C ASP A 100 0.28 -0.08 14.30
N ALA A 101 1.60 0.13 14.43
CA ALA A 101 2.60 -0.76 13.83
C ALA A 101 2.53 -2.17 14.41
N PHE A 102 2.43 -2.30 15.74
CA PHE A 102 2.28 -3.61 16.39
C PHE A 102 1.01 -4.33 15.93
N ALA A 103 -0.13 -3.64 15.93
CA ALA A 103 -1.41 -4.21 15.52
C ALA A 103 -1.39 -4.61 14.02
N THR A 104 -0.77 -3.82 13.16
CA THR A 104 -0.56 -4.16 11.74
C THR A 104 0.24 -5.45 11.59
N GLY A 105 1.37 -5.56 12.29
CA GLY A 105 2.20 -6.77 12.28
C GLY A 105 1.45 -8.00 12.80
N MET A 106 0.74 -7.86 13.92
CA MET A 106 -0.06 -8.95 14.50
C MET A 106 -1.21 -9.38 13.60
N HIS A 107 -1.91 -8.42 12.96
CA HIS A 107 -2.97 -8.73 12.01
C HIS A 107 -2.44 -9.56 10.83
N ALA A 108 -1.35 -9.13 10.23
CA ALA A 108 -0.69 -9.85 9.14
C ALA A 108 -0.23 -11.26 9.57
N TYR A 109 0.41 -11.37 10.72
CA TYR A 109 0.89 -12.64 11.28
C TYR A 109 -0.25 -13.62 11.55
N LEU A 110 -1.32 -13.18 12.22
CA LEU A 110 -2.46 -14.03 12.53
C LEU A 110 -3.18 -14.49 11.26
N LEU A 111 -3.27 -13.60 10.26
CA LEU A 111 -3.88 -13.96 8.99
C LEU A 111 -3.02 -14.94 8.20
N GLN A 112 -1.70 -14.77 8.16
CA GLN A 112 -0.80 -15.72 7.53
C GLN A 112 -0.83 -17.11 8.21
N ARG A 113 -0.97 -17.16 9.53
CA ARG A 113 -1.15 -18.43 10.24
C ARG A 113 -2.44 -19.15 9.84
N LYS A 114 -3.49 -18.39 9.54
CA LYS A 114 -4.78 -18.93 9.09
C LYS A 114 -4.77 -19.32 7.61
N TYR A 115 -3.98 -18.60 6.80
CA TYR A 115 -3.81 -18.79 5.37
C TYR A 115 -2.31 -18.90 5.04
N PRO A 116 -1.67 -20.06 5.29
CA PRO A 116 -0.21 -20.21 5.17
C PRO A 116 0.33 -19.95 3.75
N GLN A 117 -0.51 -20.16 2.73
CA GLN A 117 -0.18 -19.92 1.33
C GLN A 117 -0.22 -18.43 0.94
N ALA A 118 -0.78 -17.56 1.80
CA ALA A 118 -0.94 -16.15 1.46
C ALA A 118 0.39 -15.43 1.44
N GLU A 119 0.62 -14.64 0.40
CA GLU A 119 1.73 -13.71 0.36
C GLU A 119 1.39 -12.43 1.11
N ILE A 120 2.24 -12.04 2.03
CA ILE A 120 2.05 -10.87 2.89
C ILE A 120 2.94 -9.73 2.42
N ALA A 121 2.34 -8.55 2.29
CA ALA A 121 3.06 -7.32 2.00
C ALA A 121 2.75 -6.25 3.05
N PHE A 122 3.78 -5.51 3.44
CA PHE A 122 3.66 -4.32 4.27
C PHE A 122 3.94 -3.06 3.45
N SER A 123 3.21 -1.99 3.77
CA SER A 123 3.60 -0.62 3.48
C SER A 123 3.66 0.15 4.79
N CYS A 124 4.57 1.12 4.87
CA CYS A 124 4.77 1.91 6.08
C CYS A 124 4.63 3.41 5.79
N PRO A 125 3.47 3.87 5.31
CA PRO A 125 3.26 5.29 5.04
C PRO A 125 3.25 6.08 6.35
N ARG A 126 4.03 7.18 6.39
CA ARG A 126 3.91 8.16 7.47
C ARG A 126 2.89 9.22 7.09
N LEU A 127 2.18 9.73 8.09
CA LEU A 127 1.37 10.93 7.90
C LEU A 127 2.29 12.08 7.49
N ARG A 128 1.96 12.73 6.38
CA ARG A 128 2.65 13.92 5.86
C ARG A 128 1.70 15.11 5.96
N PRO A 129 2.21 16.35 5.94
CA PRO A 129 1.36 17.50 5.83
C PRO A 129 0.38 17.33 4.67
N ILE A 130 -0.89 17.60 4.91
CA ILE A 130 -1.93 17.57 3.89
C ILE A 130 -2.06 18.98 3.35
N ILE A 131 -2.03 19.14 2.04
CA ILE A 131 -2.22 20.42 1.38
C ILE A 131 -3.57 21.01 1.83
N ASN A 132 -3.59 22.27 2.22
CA ASN A 132 -4.76 22.98 2.73
C ASN A 132 -5.35 22.45 4.06
N ASN A 133 -4.58 21.75 4.89
CA ASN A 133 -5.04 21.30 6.20
C ASN A 133 -3.98 21.48 7.31
N ASP A 134 -3.98 22.63 7.96
CA ASP A 134 -3.05 22.97 9.04
C ASP A 134 -3.33 22.24 10.37
N ARG A 135 -4.48 21.55 10.47
CA ARG A 135 -4.90 20.86 11.71
C ARG A 135 -4.21 19.52 11.91
N ILE A 136 -3.64 18.95 10.85
CA ILE A 136 -2.94 17.68 10.90
C ILE A 136 -1.45 17.96 10.90
N ASN A 137 -0.83 17.83 12.07
CA ASN A 137 0.61 18.01 12.22
C ASN A 137 1.26 16.65 12.50
N PRO A 138 2.01 16.08 11.57
CA PRO A 138 2.66 14.78 11.72
C PRO A 138 3.93 14.90 12.58
N LYS A 139 3.78 15.18 13.88
CA LYS A 139 4.91 15.45 14.78
C LYS A 139 5.64 14.20 15.30
N ASP A 140 4.98 13.05 15.28
CA ASP A 140 5.41 11.93 16.14
C ASP A 140 6.16 10.83 15.42
N VAL A 141 6.18 10.82 14.07
CA VAL A 141 6.85 9.79 13.29
C VAL A 141 7.89 10.38 12.35
N HIS A 142 9.11 10.41 12.82
CA HIS A 142 10.28 10.82 12.04
C HIS A 142 10.92 9.63 11.32
N GLU A 143 12.00 9.85 10.59
CA GLU A 143 12.73 8.82 9.85
C GLU A 143 13.22 7.68 10.76
N ALA A 144 13.67 8.00 11.98
CA ALA A 144 14.14 7.01 12.94
C ALA A 144 13.02 6.04 13.36
N GLN A 145 11.81 6.55 13.60
CA GLN A 145 10.66 5.72 13.94
C GLN A 145 10.20 4.87 12.74
N LEU A 146 10.22 5.44 11.53
CA LEU A 146 9.94 4.67 10.31
C LEU A 146 10.94 3.53 10.15
N LEU A 147 12.24 3.79 10.29
CA LEU A 147 13.28 2.78 10.21
C LEU A 147 13.08 1.68 11.26
N GLN A 148 12.71 2.06 12.49
CA GLN A 148 12.39 1.13 13.57
C GLN A 148 11.24 0.19 13.17
N VAL A 149 10.14 0.74 12.64
CA VAL A 149 8.96 -0.05 12.21
C VAL A 149 9.31 -1.01 11.08
N VAL A 150 9.97 -0.50 10.03
CA VAL A 150 10.36 -1.32 8.86
C VAL A 150 11.28 -2.46 9.26
N THR A 151 12.28 -2.17 10.11
CA THR A 151 13.21 -3.18 10.62
C THR A 151 12.50 -4.20 11.52
N ALA A 152 11.58 -3.76 12.38
CA ALA A 152 10.77 -4.64 13.21
C ALA A 152 9.93 -5.60 12.36
N TYR A 153 9.28 -5.13 11.30
CA TYR A 153 8.53 -5.99 10.39
C TYR A 153 9.42 -7.00 9.68
N ARG A 154 10.61 -6.59 9.24
CA ARG A 154 11.57 -7.51 8.61
C ARG A 154 12.02 -8.62 9.56
N LEU A 155 12.26 -8.30 10.83
CA LEU A 155 12.64 -9.30 11.84
C LEU A 155 11.47 -10.20 12.23
N PHE A 156 10.27 -9.63 12.35
CA PHE A 156 9.07 -10.36 12.78
C PHE A 156 8.50 -11.27 11.69
N MET A 157 8.50 -10.80 10.44
CA MET A 157 8.00 -11.56 9.27
C MET A 157 9.04 -11.51 8.14
N PRO A 158 10.09 -12.33 8.20
CA PRO A 158 11.26 -12.23 7.31
C PRO A 158 10.94 -12.46 5.84
N PHE A 159 9.87 -13.16 5.51
CA PHE A 159 9.45 -13.42 4.12
C PHE A 159 8.44 -12.41 3.56
N ALA A 160 7.93 -11.49 4.37
CA ALA A 160 6.99 -10.50 3.88
C ALA A 160 7.65 -9.49 2.94
N SER A 161 6.93 -9.07 1.92
CA SER A 161 7.32 -7.91 1.12
C SER A 161 7.17 -6.63 1.94
N ILE A 162 8.09 -5.67 1.78
CA ILE A 162 7.98 -4.35 2.39
C ILE A 162 8.20 -3.29 1.32
N THR A 163 7.19 -2.46 1.11
CA THR A 163 7.19 -1.40 0.09
C THR A 163 7.51 -0.05 0.72
N VAL A 164 8.45 0.69 0.10
CA VAL A 164 8.77 2.07 0.47
C VAL A 164 8.11 3.04 -0.51
N SER A 165 7.38 3.98 0.05
CA SER A 165 6.60 4.98 -0.67
C SER A 165 7.43 6.20 -1.08
N THR A 166 7.02 6.91 -2.13
CA THR A 166 7.54 8.22 -2.57
C THR A 166 7.27 9.36 -1.59
N ARG A 167 6.55 9.11 -0.49
CA ARG A 167 6.41 10.06 0.63
C ARG A 167 7.73 10.35 1.32
N GLU A 168 8.70 9.41 1.23
CA GLU A 168 10.03 9.55 1.80
C GLU A 168 11.02 10.11 0.77
N CYS A 169 12.00 10.89 1.24
CA CYS A 169 13.04 11.40 0.37
C CYS A 169 13.96 10.29 -0.17
N ALA A 170 14.62 10.54 -1.28
CA ALA A 170 15.50 9.59 -1.97
C ALA A 170 16.50 8.92 -1.03
N ARG A 171 17.20 9.72 -0.19
CA ARG A 171 18.18 9.20 0.79
C ARG A 171 17.59 8.14 1.72
N VAL A 172 16.42 8.38 2.27
CA VAL A 172 15.75 7.43 3.19
C VAL A 172 15.33 6.19 2.46
N ARG A 173 14.77 6.33 1.27
CA ARG A 173 14.29 5.21 0.45
C ARG A 173 15.42 4.29 0.04
N ASP A 174 16.51 4.84 -0.47
CA ASP A 174 17.67 4.06 -0.93
C ASP A 174 18.34 3.31 0.24
N ASN A 175 18.44 3.95 1.41
CA ASN A 175 18.94 3.28 2.62
C ASN A 175 18.00 2.17 3.11
N LEU A 176 16.68 2.37 3.06
CA LEU A 176 15.72 1.34 3.46
C LEU A 176 15.77 0.12 2.55
N MET A 177 16.05 0.28 1.25
CA MET A 177 16.27 -0.84 0.33
C MET A 177 17.48 -1.68 0.71
N ASN A 178 18.54 -1.09 1.22
CA ASN A 178 19.70 -1.81 1.72
C ASN A 178 19.47 -2.51 3.06
N ILE A 179 18.51 -2.04 3.87
CA ILE A 179 18.32 -2.54 5.25
C ILE A 179 17.23 -3.60 5.31
N ALA A 180 16.06 -3.31 4.76
CA ALA A 180 14.88 -4.15 5.05
C ALA A 180 13.80 -4.15 3.98
N ALA A 181 13.69 -3.11 3.15
CA ALA A 181 12.66 -3.03 2.12
C ALA A 181 12.93 -3.96 0.94
N THR A 182 11.89 -4.36 0.23
CA THR A 182 11.98 -5.27 -0.94
C THR A 182 11.32 -4.68 -2.17
N LYS A 183 10.50 -3.65 -2.02
CA LYS A 183 9.82 -2.96 -3.12
C LYS A 183 9.91 -1.45 -2.92
N ILE A 184 10.05 -0.74 -4.03
CA ILE A 184 10.14 0.71 -4.06
C ILE A 184 9.26 1.25 -5.20
N SER A 185 8.44 2.23 -4.93
CA SER A 185 7.65 2.91 -5.95
C SER A 185 8.46 4.00 -6.66
N ALA A 186 8.16 4.30 -7.91
CA ALA A 186 8.82 5.34 -8.68
C ALA A 186 7.85 5.97 -9.68
N GLY A 187 8.07 7.22 -10.07
CA GLY A 187 7.26 7.92 -11.06
C GLY A 187 5.80 8.08 -10.65
N VAL A 188 5.53 8.25 -9.35
CA VAL A 188 4.17 8.33 -8.81
C VAL A 188 3.65 9.76 -8.89
N SER A 189 2.39 9.92 -9.32
CA SER A 189 1.62 11.14 -9.13
C SER A 189 0.37 10.83 -8.31
N THR A 190 0.00 11.70 -7.40
CA THR A 190 -1.21 11.60 -6.56
C THR A 190 -2.31 12.57 -6.98
N GLY A 191 -2.07 13.39 -8.01
CA GLY A 191 -3.07 14.29 -8.57
C GLY A 191 -4.19 13.52 -9.28
N ILE A 192 -5.43 13.91 -9.03
CA ILE A 192 -6.59 13.32 -9.70
C ILE A 192 -6.52 13.70 -11.18
N GLY A 193 -6.59 12.70 -12.07
CA GLY A 193 -6.53 12.93 -13.53
C GLY A 193 -5.14 13.20 -14.10
N SER A 194 -4.07 13.17 -13.31
CA SER A 194 -2.70 13.45 -13.76
C SER A 194 -2.14 12.47 -14.80
N HIS A 195 -2.80 11.34 -15.02
CA HIS A 195 -2.43 10.34 -16.04
C HIS A 195 -3.27 10.43 -17.33
N SER A 196 -4.17 11.39 -17.42
CA SER A 196 -4.99 11.63 -18.61
C SER A 196 -4.40 12.78 -19.42
N GLU A 197 -4.03 12.53 -20.67
CA GLU A 197 -3.50 13.56 -21.58
C GLU A 197 -4.56 14.61 -21.96
N ASP A 198 -5.85 14.28 -21.78
CA ASP A 198 -6.99 15.10 -22.21
C ASP A 198 -7.53 16.06 -21.14
N ILE A 199 -6.96 16.08 -19.94
CA ILE A 199 -7.42 16.96 -18.85
C ILE A 199 -6.55 18.21 -18.80
N GLU A 200 -7.18 19.38 -19.01
CA GLU A 200 -6.51 20.67 -18.84
C GLU A 200 -5.95 20.81 -17.41
N GLU A 201 -4.83 21.50 -17.28
CA GLU A 201 -4.12 21.68 -15.99
C GLU A 201 -5.01 22.28 -14.87
N LYS A 202 -6.07 23.01 -15.27
CA LYS A 202 -7.07 23.61 -14.37
C LYS A 202 -8.06 22.62 -13.76
N ASP A 203 -8.25 21.45 -14.36
CA ASP A 203 -9.17 20.40 -13.92
C ASP A 203 -8.48 19.26 -13.18
N ARG A 204 -7.15 19.35 -13.00
CA ARG A 204 -6.39 18.42 -12.17
C ARG A 204 -6.68 18.72 -10.71
N GLY A 205 -7.16 17.72 -9.98
CA GLY A 205 -7.38 17.85 -8.53
C GLY A 205 -6.07 17.99 -7.76
N ASP A 206 -6.15 18.61 -6.58
CA ASP A 206 -5.02 18.79 -5.67
C ASP A 206 -4.38 17.45 -5.29
N GLU A 207 -3.06 17.46 -5.09
CA GLU A 207 -2.35 16.28 -4.57
C GLU A 207 -2.85 15.93 -3.17
N GLN A 208 -3.09 14.64 -2.93
CA GLN A 208 -3.59 14.17 -1.62
C GLN A 208 -2.54 14.33 -0.51
N PHE A 209 -1.26 14.29 -0.85
CA PHE A 209 -0.13 14.46 0.05
C PHE A 209 1.13 14.83 -0.72
N GLU A 210 2.11 15.39 -0.02
CA GLU A 210 3.39 15.76 -0.59
C GLU A 210 4.20 14.53 -1.02
N ILE A 211 4.65 14.50 -2.28
CA ILE A 211 5.62 13.54 -2.81
C ILE A 211 7.02 14.13 -2.58
N SER A 212 7.82 13.43 -1.77
CA SER A 212 9.18 13.88 -1.43
C SER A 212 10.24 13.38 -2.42
N ASP A 213 9.99 12.27 -3.10
CA ASP A 213 10.88 11.71 -4.11
C ASP A 213 10.16 11.60 -5.46
N GLY A 214 10.43 12.56 -6.32
CA GLY A 214 9.85 12.66 -7.67
C GLY A 214 10.66 11.94 -8.75
N ARG A 215 11.66 11.10 -8.40
CA ARG A 215 12.43 10.36 -9.40
C ARG A 215 11.55 9.44 -10.24
N ASP A 216 11.82 9.39 -11.53
CA ASP A 216 11.22 8.44 -12.43
C ASP A 216 11.78 7.01 -12.23
N VAL A 217 11.19 6.04 -12.94
CA VAL A 217 11.57 4.62 -12.85
C VAL A 217 13.03 4.41 -13.21
N LYS A 218 13.52 5.10 -14.26
CA LYS A 218 14.90 4.95 -14.73
C LYS A 218 15.90 5.51 -13.71
N GLN A 219 15.61 6.68 -13.15
CA GLN A 219 16.46 7.29 -12.13
C GLN A 219 16.57 6.42 -10.88
N VAL A 220 15.45 5.88 -10.38
CA VAL A 220 15.45 4.97 -9.23
C VAL A 220 16.21 3.67 -9.57
N TYR A 221 16.00 3.11 -10.75
CA TYR A 221 16.74 1.93 -11.22
C TYR A 221 18.25 2.16 -11.21
N ASP A 222 18.71 3.23 -11.87
CA ASP A 222 20.12 3.56 -11.97
C ASP A 222 20.76 3.80 -10.60
N ASP A 223 20.06 4.47 -9.69
CA ASP A 223 20.57 4.76 -8.35
C ASP A 223 20.65 3.49 -7.47
N LEU A 224 19.70 2.56 -7.58
CA LEU A 224 19.77 1.28 -6.90
C LEU A 224 20.94 0.41 -7.42
N VAL A 225 21.20 0.41 -8.73
CA VAL A 225 22.35 -0.27 -9.30
C VAL A 225 23.67 0.31 -8.78
N LYS A 226 23.79 1.65 -8.66
CA LYS A 226 24.99 2.32 -8.11
C LYS A 226 25.31 1.89 -6.69
N ILE A 227 24.29 1.59 -5.87
CA ILE A 227 24.47 1.11 -4.49
C ILE A 227 24.59 -0.41 -4.38
N GLY A 228 24.73 -1.12 -5.51
CA GLY A 228 24.98 -2.55 -5.57
C GLY A 228 23.74 -3.44 -5.50
N LEU A 229 22.54 -2.88 -5.66
CA LEU A 229 21.29 -3.64 -5.74
C LEU A 229 20.95 -3.97 -7.20
N GLN A 230 20.20 -5.04 -7.39
CA GLN A 230 19.67 -5.43 -8.70
C GLN A 230 18.16 -5.23 -8.73
N PRO A 231 17.66 -4.11 -9.29
CA PRO A 231 16.22 -3.90 -9.46
C PRO A 231 15.63 -4.94 -10.41
N VAL A 232 14.48 -5.51 -10.01
CA VAL A 232 13.72 -6.47 -10.81
C VAL A 232 12.40 -5.82 -11.21
N MET A 233 12.16 -5.68 -12.51
CA MET A 233 10.97 -5.01 -13.06
C MET A 233 9.79 -5.95 -13.24
N SER A 234 9.99 -7.24 -13.11
CA SER A 234 8.93 -8.24 -13.20
C SER A 234 8.90 -9.07 -11.93
N ASP A 235 7.71 -9.23 -11.35
CA ASP A 235 7.51 -10.23 -10.31
C ASP A 235 7.55 -11.63 -10.91
N TYR A 236 8.04 -12.62 -10.16
CA TYR A 236 8.00 -14.01 -10.60
C TYR A 236 6.77 -14.70 -10.02
N ILE A 237 6.17 -15.58 -10.81
CA ILE A 237 5.16 -16.49 -10.33
C ILE A 237 5.87 -17.79 -9.95
N TYR A 238 5.79 -18.15 -8.68
CA TYR A 238 6.22 -19.47 -8.26
C TYR A 238 5.24 -20.50 -8.84
N CYS A 239 5.71 -21.24 -9.82
CA CYS A 239 4.97 -22.38 -10.37
C CYS A 239 5.49 -23.62 -9.63
N GLY A 240 4.88 -23.94 -8.49
CA GLY A 240 5.09 -25.20 -7.79
C GLY A 240 4.40 -26.35 -8.47
#